data_02785725c84e5eff575ab34d36192c6b
#
_entry.id   02785725c84e5eff575ab34d36192c6b
#
_cell.length_a   1.000
_cell.length_b   1.000
_cell.length_c   1.000
_cell.angle_alpha   90.00
_cell.angle_beta   90.00
_cell.angle_gamma   90.00
#
_symmetry.space_group_name_H-M   'P 1'
#
loop_
_entity.id
_entity.type
_entity.pdbx_description
1 polymer ?
#
loop_
_entity_poly.entity_id
_entity_poly.type
_entity_poly.pdbx_seq_one_letter_code
_entity_poly.pdbx_strand_id
1 'polypeptide(L)'
;MSTRQERRRQERLAKKQGKGEQRYDMQVELIQPWSVPVFKTTLPPEILQTMTEISDQVIADKDAMGWGPQLAGQIEKELLVEHTILEQTGMMGFFLASVRQFVIQCKCQQMPDKIDAIQKEEWLSQMLTMWIISQQPGEYNPMHIHTQCTISTVMYLKVPKMLPSRKEHRPHDDGSILFTSNASRDVDFSVPNITIPPQVGDFYIFGAQQQHSVYPYRCAEGQKETERRSISFNAVFQSKTDHDAGKKANVPQGEVKPGDSQPT
;
A
#
# COMPACT_ATOMS: atom_id res chain seq x y z
N MET A 1 -48.22 -48.67 29.72
CA MET A 1 -48.55 -48.81 28.28
C MET A 1 -48.38 -47.48 27.60
N SER A 2 -47.47 -47.35 26.60
CA SER A 2 -47.20 -46.12 25.89
C SER A 2 -48.38 -45.73 25.03
N THR A 3 -48.81 -44.47 25.07
CA THR A 3 -50.00 -44.01 24.31
C THR A 3 -49.70 -44.00 22.80
N ARG A 4 -50.76 -44.15 21.98
CA ARG A 4 -50.64 -44.09 20.50
C ARG A 4 -49.95 -42.83 19.98
N GLN A 5 -49.99 -41.73 20.74
CA GLN A 5 -49.33 -40.47 20.45
C GLN A 5 -47.81 -40.55 20.71
N GLU A 6 -47.38 -41.22 21.78
CA GLU A 6 -45.98 -41.39 22.12
C GLU A 6 -45.27 -42.32 21.08
N ARG A 7 -45.93 -43.37 20.63
CA ARG A 7 -45.40 -44.22 19.55
C ARG A 7 -45.21 -43.45 18.25
N ARG A 8 -46.19 -42.62 17.83
CA ARG A 8 -46.04 -41.77 16.63
C ARG A 8 -44.98 -40.71 16.77
N ARG A 9 -44.76 -40.21 17.96
CA ARG A 9 -43.65 -39.25 18.23
C ARG A 9 -42.30 -39.94 18.16
N GLN A 10 -42.17 -41.13 18.71
CA GLN A 10 -40.91 -41.92 18.64
C GLN A 10 -40.64 -42.38 17.21
N GLU A 11 -41.62 -42.78 16.44
CA GLU A 11 -41.44 -43.14 15.00
C GLU A 11 -41.00 -41.88 14.16
N ARG A 12 -41.56 -40.71 14.47
CA ARG A 12 -41.11 -39.46 13.80
C ARG A 12 -39.68 -39.07 14.19
N LEU A 13 -39.26 -39.27 15.43
CA LEU A 13 -37.93 -39.01 15.90
C LEU A 13 -36.94 -40.04 15.31
N ALA A 14 -37.31 -41.31 15.25
CA ALA A 14 -36.51 -42.36 14.63
C ALA A 14 -36.33 -42.12 13.11
N LYS A 15 -37.39 -41.68 12.40
CA LYS A 15 -37.31 -41.26 10.99
C LYS A 15 -36.48 -39.99 10.77
N LYS A 16 -36.42 -39.09 11.73
CA LYS A 16 -35.50 -37.92 11.69
C LYS A 16 -34.06 -38.31 11.96
N GLN A 17 -33.81 -39.29 12.85
CA GLN A 17 -32.46 -39.77 13.14
C GLN A 17 -31.91 -40.75 12.08
N GLY A 18 -32.77 -41.34 11.24
CA GLY A 18 -32.37 -42.29 10.20
C GLY A 18 -31.97 -41.68 8.85
N LYS A 19 -32.04 -40.37 8.68
CA LYS A 19 -31.37 -39.64 7.60
C LYS A 19 -30.03 -39.18 8.11
N GLY A 20 -29.09 -40.09 8.28
CA GLY A 20 -27.68 -39.74 8.42
C GLY A 20 -27.31 -38.88 7.24
N GLU A 21 -26.84 -37.65 7.49
CA GLU A 21 -26.23 -36.83 6.46
C GLU A 21 -25.16 -37.65 5.80
N GLN A 22 -25.34 -37.95 4.53
CA GLN A 22 -24.37 -38.65 3.75
C GLN A 22 -23.17 -37.72 3.60
N ARG A 23 -22.11 -37.95 4.38
CA ARG A 23 -20.89 -37.17 4.30
C ARG A 23 -20.08 -37.70 3.12
N TYR A 24 -19.82 -36.81 2.17
CA TYR A 24 -18.90 -37.05 1.08
C TYR A 24 -17.55 -36.46 1.47
N ASP A 25 -16.50 -37.26 1.32
CA ASP A 25 -15.13 -36.80 1.50
C ASP A 25 -14.67 -36.17 0.18
N MET A 26 -14.66 -34.83 0.13
CA MET A 26 -14.25 -34.05 -1.04
C MET A 26 -12.94 -33.35 -0.75
N GLN A 27 -11.98 -33.47 -1.65
CA GLN A 27 -10.79 -32.61 -1.62
C GLN A 27 -11.15 -31.26 -2.24
N VAL A 28 -10.90 -30.20 -1.47
CA VAL A 28 -11.19 -28.82 -1.90
C VAL A 28 -9.87 -28.07 -1.98
N GLU A 29 -9.60 -27.49 -3.15
CA GLU A 29 -8.52 -26.56 -3.36
C GLU A 29 -9.08 -25.12 -3.34
N LEU A 30 -8.53 -24.25 -2.50
CA LEU A 30 -8.87 -22.85 -2.48
C LEU A 30 -7.94 -22.08 -3.44
N ILE A 31 -8.48 -21.66 -4.57
CA ILE A 31 -7.76 -20.82 -5.53
C ILE A 31 -8.16 -19.36 -5.28
N GLN A 32 -7.16 -18.49 -5.06
CA GLN A 32 -7.34 -17.06 -4.88
C GLN A 32 -6.79 -16.33 -6.13
N PRO A 33 -7.62 -16.12 -7.17
CA PRO A 33 -7.15 -15.70 -8.48
C PRO A 33 -6.74 -14.22 -8.55
N TRP A 34 -7.20 -13.41 -7.61
CA TRP A 34 -6.96 -11.96 -7.59
C TRP A 34 -6.24 -11.57 -6.32
N SER A 35 -5.06 -11.00 -6.46
CA SER A 35 -4.33 -10.36 -5.37
C SER A 35 -3.56 -9.15 -5.89
N VAL A 36 -3.62 -8.05 -5.14
CA VAL A 36 -2.80 -6.88 -5.40
C VAL A 36 -1.74 -6.84 -4.29
N PRO A 37 -0.48 -7.13 -4.59
CA PRO A 37 0.55 -7.20 -3.58
C PRO A 37 0.94 -5.81 -3.07
N VAL A 38 1.12 -5.72 -1.77
CA VAL A 38 1.77 -4.61 -1.09
C VAL A 38 2.96 -5.17 -0.35
N PHE A 39 4.16 -4.71 -0.68
CA PHE A 39 5.35 -5.06 0.08
C PHE A 39 5.45 -4.19 1.32
N LYS A 40 5.79 -4.83 2.43
CA LYS A 40 6.23 -4.16 3.65
C LYS A 40 7.60 -4.65 4.02
N THR A 41 8.51 -3.72 4.32
CA THR A 41 9.82 -4.00 4.92
C THR A 41 10.14 -2.92 5.95
N THR A 42 11.18 -3.14 6.74
CA THR A 42 11.74 -2.11 7.62
C THR A 42 13.05 -1.63 7.02
N LEU A 43 13.22 -0.33 6.92
CA LEU A 43 14.46 0.28 6.42
C LEU A 43 15.64 -0.10 7.34
N PRO A 44 16.81 -0.44 6.77
CA PRO A 44 18.04 -0.53 7.54
C PRO A 44 18.29 0.78 8.33
N PRO A 45 18.85 0.71 9.55
CA PRO A 45 19.05 1.90 10.38
C PRO A 45 19.82 3.02 9.70
N GLU A 46 20.86 2.68 8.94
CA GLU A 46 21.67 3.62 8.17
C GLU A 46 20.90 4.31 7.05
N ILE A 47 20.00 3.60 6.37
CA ILE A 47 19.13 4.18 5.34
C ILE A 47 18.10 5.11 5.98
N LEU A 48 17.48 4.67 7.09
CA LEU A 48 16.53 5.47 7.84
C LEU A 48 17.18 6.78 8.34
N GLN A 49 18.39 6.70 8.89
CA GLN A 49 19.13 7.87 9.36
C GLN A 49 19.43 8.82 8.20
N THR A 50 20.01 8.32 7.10
CA THR A 50 20.35 9.13 5.92
C THR A 50 19.12 9.84 5.35
N MET A 51 17.99 9.12 5.21
CA MET A 51 16.76 9.71 4.70
C MET A 51 16.15 10.73 5.66
N THR A 52 16.31 10.53 6.97
CA THR A 52 15.90 11.51 7.99
C THR A 52 16.72 12.78 7.86
N GLU A 53 18.05 12.68 7.75
CA GLU A 53 18.96 13.82 7.59
C GLU A 53 18.69 14.58 6.28
N ILE A 54 18.48 13.89 5.15
CA ILE A 54 18.08 14.51 3.88
C ILE A 54 16.76 15.28 4.06
N SER A 55 15.77 14.66 4.71
CA SER A 55 14.48 15.30 4.90
C SER A 55 14.55 16.51 5.83
N ASP A 56 15.40 16.48 6.87
CA ASP A 56 15.62 17.62 7.76
C ASP A 56 16.27 18.78 6.99
N GLN A 57 17.25 18.50 6.12
CA GLN A 57 17.90 19.51 5.27
C GLN A 57 16.92 20.16 4.29
N VAL A 58 16.13 19.36 3.55
CA VAL A 58 15.15 19.88 2.59
C VAL A 58 14.05 20.69 3.29
N ILE A 59 13.59 20.26 4.47
CA ILE A 59 12.57 21.00 5.24
C ILE A 59 13.11 22.34 5.78
N ALA A 60 14.38 22.41 6.10
CA ALA A 60 15.04 23.61 6.60
C ALA A 60 15.39 24.61 5.49
N ASP A 61 15.49 24.16 4.25
CA ASP A 61 15.77 24.99 3.09
C ASP A 61 14.54 25.83 2.73
N LYS A 62 14.74 27.17 2.72
CA LYS A 62 13.68 28.12 2.37
C LYS A 62 13.35 28.14 0.87
N ASP A 63 14.29 27.72 0.06
CA ASP A 63 14.18 27.66 -1.41
C ASP A 63 13.75 26.28 -1.90
N ALA A 64 13.46 25.33 -0.97
CA ALA A 64 13.00 23.98 -1.33
C ALA A 64 11.73 24.04 -2.18
N MET A 65 11.72 23.29 -3.27
CA MET A 65 10.60 23.26 -4.22
C MET A 65 9.37 22.59 -3.59
N GLY A 66 8.25 23.32 -3.53
CA GLY A 66 6.95 22.76 -3.16
C GLY A 66 6.43 21.78 -4.21
N TRP A 67 5.88 20.65 -3.76
CA TRP A 67 5.33 19.62 -4.64
C TRP A 67 3.81 19.40 -4.46
N GLY A 68 3.21 20.01 -3.44
CA GLY A 68 1.78 19.88 -3.11
C GLY A 68 0.80 20.06 -4.27
N PRO A 69 0.97 21.05 -5.18
CA PRO A 69 0.05 21.21 -6.32
C PRO A 69 -0.10 20.00 -7.26
N GLN A 70 0.84 19.06 -7.23
CA GLN A 70 0.82 17.82 -8.02
C GLN A 70 0.25 16.63 -7.24
N LEU A 71 -0.08 16.82 -5.96
CA LEU A 71 -0.50 15.77 -5.04
C LEU A 71 -1.96 15.94 -4.62
N ALA A 72 -2.57 14.84 -4.18
CA ALA A 72 -3.96 14.84 -3.70
C ALA A 72 -4.09 15.28 -2.24
N GLY A 73 -2.98 15.40 -1.50
CA GLY A 73 -2.94 15.69 -0.08
C GLY A 73 -3.59 17.02 0.29
N GLN A 74 -4.30 17.02 1.41
CA GLN A 74 -4.72 18.25 2.10
C GLN A 74 -3.68 18.55 3.18
N ILE A 75 -2.45 18.79 2.72
CA ILE A 75 -1.24 18.91 3.53
C ILE A 75 -0.49 20.16 3.07
N GLU A 76 -0.12 20.99 4.04
CA GLU A 76 0.51 22.29 3.74
C GLU A 76 1.95 22.13 3.23
N LYS A 77 2.69 21.16 3.78
CA LYS A 77 4.12 21.02 3.50
C LYS A 77 4.46 19.71 2.80
N GLU A 78 4.53 19.76 1.48
CA GLU A 78 4.96 18.70 0.61
C GLU A 78 6.08 19.21 -0.31
N LEU A 79 7.30 18.64 -0.20
CA LEU A 79 8.52 19.18 -0.79
C LEU A 79 9.20 18.15 -1.68
N LEU A 80 9.68 18.59 -2.85
CA LEU A 80 10.44 17.74 -3.77
C LEU A 80 11.82 17.39 -3.17
N VAL A 81 12.24 16.14 -3.36
CA VAL A 81 13.63 15.70 -3.12
C VAL A 81 14.34 15.59 -4.45
N GLU A 82 15.41 16.35 -4.64
CA GLU A 82 16.19 16.32 -5.88
C GLU A 82 16.95 14.99 -6.04
N HIS A 83 16.97 14.45 -7.25
CA HIS A 83 17.65 13.20 -7.57
C HIS A 83 19.15 13.27 -7.30
N THR A 84 19.78 14.42 -7.50
CA THR A 84 21.21 14.66 -7.24
C THR A 84 21.61 14.34 -5.81
N ILE A 85 20.74 14.65 -4.82
CA ILE A 85 20.97 14.33 -3.41
C ILE A 85 20.97 12.81 -3.20
N LEU A 86 20.02 12.11 -3.86
CA LEU A 86 19.89 10.65 -3.75
C LEU A 86 21.06 9.92 -4.44
N GLU A 87 21.57 10.47 -5.53
CA GLU A 87 22.73 9.93 -6.24
C GLU A 87 24.01 10.10 -5.40
N GLN A 88 24.26 11.30 -4.87
CA GLN A 88 25.42 11.61 -4.04
C GLN A 88 25.49 10.80 -2.75
N THR A 89 24.35 10.48 -2.16
CA THR A 89 24.24 9.69 -0.93
C THR A 89 24.13 8.18 -1.18
N GLY A 90 24.04 7.73 -2.44
CA GLY A 90 23.85 6.32 -2.81
C GLY A 90 22.41 5.81 -2.59
N MET A 91 21.48 6.66 -2.13
CA MET A 91 20.08 6.27 -1.84
C MET A 91 19.33 5.89 -3.11
N MET A 92 19.65 6.50 -4.25
CA MET A 92 19.05 6.15 -5.54
C MET A 92 19.23 4.65 -5.85
N GLY A 93 20.43 4.13 -5.68
CA GLY A 93 20.73 2.72 -5.94
C GLY A 93 19.93 1.77 -5.03
N PHE A 94 19.80 2.10 -3.74
CA PHE A 94 19.03 1.32 -2.78
C PHE A 94 17.55 1.25 -3.17
N PHE A 95 16.91 2.38 -3.46
CA PHE A 95 15.49 2.40 -3.79
C PHE A 95 15.18 1.74 -5.13
N LEU A 96 16.01 1.94 -6.14
CA LEU A 96 15.84 1.26 -7.43
C LEU A 96 16.04 -0.26 -7.32
N ALA A 97 16.95 -0.73 -6.47
CA ALA A 97 17.10 -2.15 -6.17
C ALA A 97 15.86 -2.71 -5.47
N SER A 98 15.28 -1.97 -4.52
CA SER A 98 14.04 -2.35 -3.83
C SER A 98 12.86 -2.47 -4.79
N VAL A 99 12.70 -1.54 -5.73
CA VAL A 99 11.68 -1.59 -6.80
C VAL A 99 11.89 -2.83 -7.67
N ARG A 100 13.12 -3.12 -8.11
CA ARG A 100 13.41 -4.32 -8.92
C ARG A 100 13.04 -5.59 -8.17
N GLN A 101 13.37 -5.69 -6.89
CA GLN A 101 13.02 -6.85 -6.07
C GLN A 101 11.49 -7.04 -5.97
N PHE A 102 10.74 -5.96 -5.75
CA PHE A 102 9.27 -5.98 -5.77
C PHE A 102 8.74 -6.50 -7.12
N VAL A 103 9.24 -5.96 -8.23
CA VAL A 103 8.81 -6.35 -9.58
C VAL A 103 9.07 -7.83 -9.84
N ILE A 104 10.27 -8.33 -9.53
CA ILE A 104 10.63 -9.73 -9.72
C ILE A 104 9.68 -10.64 -8.94
N GLN A 105 9.43 -10.36 -7.66
CA GLN A 105 8.55 -11.19 -6.84
C GLN A 105 7.10 -11.16 -7.34
N CYS A 106 6.58 -9.98 -7.71
CA CYS A 106 5.24 -9.87 -8.27
C CYS A 106 5.11 -10.62 -9.60
N LYS A 107 6.12 -10.54 -10.46
CA LYS A 107 6.14 -11.26 -11.74
C LYS A 107 6.22 -12.77 -11.54
N CYS A 108 7.03 -13.24 -10.61
CA CYS A 108 7.10 -14.67 -10.26
C CYS A 108 5.75 -15.19 -9.73
N GLN A 109 5.05 -14.40 -8.92
CA GLN A 109 3.71 -14.76 -8.44
C GLN A 109 2.67 -14.79 -9.57
N GLN A 110 2.74 -13.83 -10.51
CA GLN A 110 1.81 -13.75 -11.65
C GLN A 110 2.03 -14.87 -12.68
N MET A 111 3.26 -15.32 -12.85
CA MET A 111 3.68 -16.27 -13.89
C MET A 111 4.56 -17.37 -13.29
N PRO A 112 3.98 -18.28 -12.49
CA PRO A 112 4.75 -19.31 -11.79
C PRO A 112 5.43 -20.33 -12.73
N ASP A 113 4.94 -20.45 -13.95
CA ASP A 113 5.53 -21.25 -15.03
C ASP A 113 6.78 -20.61 -15.66
N LYS A 114 7.09 -19.35 -15.36
CA LYS A 114 8.18 -18.57 -15.96
C LYS A 114 9.20 -18.03 -14.93
N ILE A 115 9.22 -18.56 -13.73
CA ILE A 115 10.08 -18.07 -12.63
C ILE A 115 11.55 -17.97 -13.08
N ASP A 116 12.10 -19.02 -13.68
CA ASP A 116 13.49 -19.05 -14.12
C ASP A 116 13.82 -17.96 -15.16
N ALA A 117 12.89 -17.68 -16.08
CA ALA A 117 13.05 -16.65 -17.08
C ALA A 117 12.98 -15.25 -16.44
N ILE A 118 12.03 -15.04 -15.52
CA ILE A 118 11.86 -13.76 -14.80
C ILE A 118 13.07 -13.44 -13.94
N GLN A 119 13.65 -14.44 -13.26
CA GLN A 119 14.82 -14.25 -12.41
C GLN A 119 16.12 -14.01 -13.20
N LYS A 120 16.20 -14.52 -14.44
CA LYS A 120 17.34 -14.29 -15.34
C LYS A 120 17.23 -12.99 -16.12
N GLU A 121 16.02 -12.43 -16.26
CA GLU A 121 15.78 -11.16 -16.94
C GLU A 121 16.39 -10.01 -16.13
N GLU A 122 17.02 -9.08 -16.80
CA GLU A 122 17.47 -7.82 -16.22
C GLU A 122 16.28 -6.83 -16.19
N TRP A 123 15.87 -6.45 -15.00
CA TRP A 123 14.78 -5.49 -14.80
C TRP A 123 15.36 -4.10 -14.57
N LEU A 124 15.05 -3.19 -15.47
CA LEU A 124 15.38 -1.77 -15.37
C LEU A 124 14.30 -1.06 -14.58
N SER A 125 14.68 -0.17 -13.69
CA SER A 125 13.78 0.69 -12.95
C SER A 125 14.27 2.13 -12.98
N GLN A 126 13.35 3.08 -13.03
CA GLN A 126 13.63 4.51 -13.01
C GLN A 126 12.73 5.18 -11.98
N MET A 127 13.33 5.93 -11.07
CA MET A 127 12.60 6.84 -10.18
C MET A 127 12.18 8.06 -10.99
N LEU A 128 10.91 8.43 -10.89
CA LEU A 128 10.37 9.62 -11.58
C LEU A 128 10.42 10.84 -10.68
N THR A 129 9.98 10.69 -9.45
CA THR A 129 9.84 11.79 -8.48
C THR A 129 9.88 11.22 -7.07
N MET A 130 10.55 11.92 -6.15
CA MET A 130 10.50 11.65 -4.71
C MET A 130 10.11 12.93 -3.99
N TRP A 131 9.25 12.82 -2.97
CA TRP A 131 8.80 13.97 -2.19
C TRP A 131 8.63 13.64 -0.71
N ILE A 132 8.84 14.66 0.13
CA ILE A 132 8.63 14.64 1.56
C ILE A 132 7.21 15.11 1.86
N ILE A 133 6.54 14.45 2.79
CA ILE A 133 5.23 14.79 3.32
C ILE A 133 5.41 15.08 4.81
N SER A 134 5.34 16.37 5.18
CA SER A 134 5.41 16.84 6.57
C SER A 134 4.01 17.12 7.07
N GLN A 135 3.28 16.07 7.43
CA GLN A 135 1.87 16.13 7.83
C GLN A 135 1.73 16.60 9.27
N GLN A 136 0.78 17.52 9.52
CA GLN A 136 0.40 18.01 10.84
C GLN A 136 -0.96 17.43 11.29
N PRO A 137 -1.32 17.53 12.60
CA PRO A 137 -2.62 17.08 13.09
C PRO A 137 -3.78 17.70 12.31
N GLY A 138 -4.72 16.85 11.88
CA GLY A 138 -5.88 17.25 11.09
C GLY A 138 -5.69 17.18 9.57
N GLU A 139 -4.45 17.22 9.09
CA GLU A 139 -4.14 17.04 7.67
C GLU A 139 -4.29 15.57 7.25
N TYR A 140 -4.56 15.32 5.96
CA TYR A 140 -4.82 13.97 5.45
C TYR A 140 -4.58 13.86 3.94
N ASN A 141 -4.45 12.62 3.45
CA ASN A 141 -4.54 12.33 2.03
C ASN A 141 -5.90 11.68 1.73
N PRO A 142 -6.74 12.26 0.85
CA PRO A 142 -7.97 11.63 0.40
C PRO A 142 -7.68 10.34 -0.37
N MET A 143 -8.73 9.57 -0.69
CA MET A 143 -8.61 8.38 -1.53
C MET A 143 -8.07 8.77 -2.91
N HIS A 144 -6.97 8.16 -3.32
CA HIS A 144 -6.32 8.46 -4.59
C HIS A 144 -5.55 7.26 -5.14
N ILE A 145 -5.07 7.41 -6.36
CA ILE A 145 -4.11 6.56 -7.06
C ILE A 145 -2.98 7.44 -7.59
N HIS A 146 -1.89 6.83 -8.02
CA HIS A 146 -0.83 7.56 -8.74
C HIS A 146 -0.95 7.33 -10.24
N THR A 147 -0.78 8.40 -11.01
CA THR A 147 -0.83 8.39 -12.48
C THR A 147 0.57 8.55 -13.06
N GLN A 148 0.75 8.19 -14.34
CA GLN A 148 2.01 8.30 -15.08
C GLN A 148 3.19 7.53 -14.48
N CYS A 149 2.92 6.55 -13.61
CA CYS A 149 3.89 5.64 -13.02
C CYS A 149 3.29 4.25 -12.89
N THR A 150 4.11 3.26 -12.57
CA THR A 150 3.66 1.87 -12.33
C THR A 150 3.80 1.46 -10.89
N ILE A 151 4.69 2.09 -10.15
CA ILE A 151 5.01 1.80 -8.76
C ILE A 151 4.88 3.08 -7.95
N SER A 152 4.30 2.97 -6.76
CA SER A 152 4.33 3.98 -5.72
C SER A 152 4.85 3.41 -4.41
N THR A 153 5.33 4.28 -3.55
CA THR A 153 5.94 3.89 -2.27
C THR A 153 5.58 4.87 -1.18
N VAL A 154 5.76 4.42 0.07
CA VAL A 154 5.79 5.32 1.23
C VAL A 154 6.71 4.75 2.31
N MET A 155 7.54 5.60 2.91
CA MET A 155 8.35 5.28 4.08
C MET A 155 8.11 6.30 5.19
N TYR A 156 8.18 5.85 6.45
CA TYR A 156 7.91 6.69 7.61
C TYR A 156 9.20 7.02 8.37
N LEU A 157 9.51 8.31 8.49
CA LEU A 157 10.71 8.81 9.17
C LEU A 157 10.43 9.34 10.57
N LYS A 158 9.27 9.98 10.78
CA LYS A 158 8.83 10.48 12.08
C LYS A 158 7.36 10.15 12.29
N VAL A 159 7.04 9.67 13.47
CA VAL A 159 5.66 9.37 13.86
C VAL A 159 5.45 9.91 15.28
N PRO A 160 4.59 10.91 15.46
CA PRO A 160 4.35 11.50 16.76
C PRO A 160 3.51 10.54 17.63
N LYS A 161 3.46 10.82 18.93
CA LYS A 161 2.49 10.15 19.79
C LYS A 161 1.09 10.66 19.44
N MET A 162 0.31 9.82 18.80
CA MET A 162 -1.07 10.12 18.42
C MET A 162 -2.04 9.77 19.53
N LEU A 163 -3.13 10.52 19.64
CA LEU A 163 -4.25 10.15 20.51
C LEU A 163 -4.95 8.93 19.91
N PRO A 164 -5.52 8.05 20.75
CA PRO A 164 -6.30 6.92 20.26
C PRO A 164 -7.52 7.43 19.46
N SER A 165 -7.97 6.62 18.52
CA SER A 165 -9.19 6.91 17.75
C SER A 165 -10.36 7.18 18.69
N ARG A 166 -11.26 8.11 18.27
CA ARG A 166 -12.50 8.38 19.03
C ARG A 166 -13.47 7.20 19.06
N LYS A 167 -13.25 6.20 18.22
CA LYS A 167 -14.07 5.00 18.10
C LYS A 167 -13.28 3.80 18.62
N GLU A 168 -13.66 3.22 19.73
CA GLU A 168 -12.99 2.06 20.36
C GLU A 168 -12.82 0.86 19.42
N HIS A 169 -13.79 0.65 18.51
CA HIS A 169 -13.73 -0.44 17.53
C HIS A 169 -12.82 -0.16 16.33
N ARG A 170 -12.17 1.03 16.28
CA ARG A 170 -11.19 1.43 15.25
C ARG A 170 -9.96 2.08 15.87
N PRO A 171 -9.25 1.38 16.76
CA PRO A 171 -8.18 1.98 17.56
C PRO A 171 -6.97 2.44 16.77
N HIS A 172 -6.83 2.04 15.50
CA HIS A 172 -5.65 2.28 14.68
C HIS A 172 -5.92 3.10 13.41
N ASP A 173 -7.08 3.76 13.31
CA ASP A 173 -7.39 4.53 12.10
C ASP A 173 -6.60 5.86 12.04
N ASP A 174 -6.45 6.57 13.16
CA ASP A 174 -5.80 7.88 13.21
C ASP A 174 -4.34 7.79 12.68
N GLY A 175 -4.01 8.61 11.66
CA GLY A 175 -2.71 8.66 11.01
C GLY A 175 -2.33 7.43 10.17
N SER A 176 -3.19 6.43 10.09
CA SER A 176 -2.95 5.19 9.36
C SER A 176 -3.09 5.38 7.85
N ILE A 177 -2.37 4.54 7.10
CA ILE A 177 -2.65 4.34 5.68
C ILE A 177 -3.74 3.29 5.52
N LEU A 178 -4.70 3.56 4.65
CA LEU A 178 -5.78 2.65 4.25
C LEU A 178 -5.54 2.23 2.80
N PHE A 179 -5.39 0.94 2.55
CA PHE A 179 -5.49 0.35 1.22
C PHE A 179 -6.89 -0.21 1.02
N THR A 180 -7.50 0.11 -0.13
CA THR A 180 -8.87 -0.30 -0.46
C THR A 180 -8.88 -1.12 -1.75
N SER A 181 -9.68 -2.17 -1.78
CA SER A 181 -9.99 -2.94 -2.99
C SER A 181 -11.47 -2.77 -3.35
N ASN A 182 -11.82 -3.18 -4.57
CA ASN A 182 -13.23 -3.22 -5.00
C ASN A 182 -13.98 -4.47 -4.52
N ALA A 183 -13.33 -5.33 -3.74
CA ALA A 183 -13.92 -6.56 -3.23
C ALA A 183 -14.91 -6.29 -2.10
N SER A 184 -15.93 -7.14 -1.97
CA SER A 184 -16.87 -7.16 -0.86
C SER A 184 -16.53 -8.29 0.10
N ARG A 185 -16.66 -8.03 1.40
CA ARG A 185 -16.44 -9.06 2.43
C ARG A 185 -17.45 -10.20 2.33
N ASP A 186 -18.72 -9.86 2.18
CA ASP A 186 -19.82 -10.82 2.29
C ASP A 186 -20.17 -11.50 0.95
N VAL A 187 -19.81 -10.86 -0.18
CA VAL A 187 -20.08 -11.37 -1.52
C VAL A 187 -18.88 -12.03 -2.15
N ASP A 188 -17.71 -11.38 -2.03
CA ASP A 188 -16.46 -11.88 -2.66
C ASP A 188 -15.57 -12.65 -1.67
N PHE A 189 -15.99 -12.79 -0.42
CA PHE A 189 -15.25 -13.45 0.66
C PHE A 189 -13.82 -12.90 0.81
N SER A 190 -13.65 -11.59 0.60
CA SER A 190 -12.36 -10.92 0.57
C SER A 190 -12.28 -9.80 1.62
N VAL A 191 -11.06 -9.36 1.92
CA VAL A 191 -10.85 -8.21 2.81
C VAL A 191 -10.82 -6.94 1.96
N PRO A 192 -11.87 -6.09 2.00
CA PRO A 192 -11.97 -4.91 1.13
C PRO A 192 -11.00 -3.81 1.53
N ASN A 193 -10.61 -3.73 2.80
CA ASN A 193 -9.81 -2.64 3.34
C ASN A 193 -8.76 -3.18 4.31
N ILE A 194 -7.55 -2.65 4.20
CA ILE A 194 -6.46 -2.90 5.16
C ILE A 194 -6.00 -1.54 5.69
N THR A 195 -6.15 -1.33 7.00
CA THR A 195 -5.68 -0.13 7.70
C THR A 195 -4.41 -0.47 8.45
N ILE A 196 -3.33 0.28 8.20
CA ILE A 196 -2.01 0.03 8.77
C ILE A 196 -1.53 1.29 9.50
N PRO A 197 -1.33 1.24 10.83
CA PRO A 197 -0.77 2.34 11.57
C PRO A 197 0.70 2.59 11.18
N PRO A 198 1.14 3.85 11.07
CA PRO A 198 2.52 4.16 10.71
C PRO A 198 3.49 3.78 11.84
N GLN A 199 4.64 3.23 11.46
CA GLN A 199 5.77 2.99 12.36
C GLN A 199 7.04 3.55 11.73
N VAL A 200 7.89 4.18 12.54
CA VAL A 200 9.19 4.69 12.05
C VAL A 200 10.01 3.55 11.47
N GLY A 201 10.54 3.74 10.27
CA GLY A 201 11.29 2.75 9.52
C GLY A 201 10.45 1.84 8.62
N ASP A 202 9.12 1.80 8.75
CA ASP A 202 8.29 1.05 7.81
C ASP A 202 8.44 1.62 6.39
N PHE A 203 8.61 0.72 5.42
CA PHE A 203 8.69 1.04 4.00
C PHE A 203 7.77 0.13 3.20
N TYR A 204 6.88 0.75 2.42
CA TYR A 204 5.88 0.06 1.60
C TYR A 204 6.14 0.33 0.12
N ILE A 205 5.96 -0.72 -0.72
CA ILE A 205 6.02 -0.64 -2.19
C ILE A 205 4.76 -1.31 -2.73
N PHE A 206 4.06 -0.63 -3.63
CA PHE A 206 2.80 -1.13 -4.20
C PHE A 206 2.57 -0.61 -5.63
N GLY A 207 1.66 -1.24 -6.33
CA GLY A 207 1.27 -0.80 -7.67
C GLY A 207 0.60 0.58 -7.64
N ALA A 208 0.94 1.47 -8.56
CA ALA A 208 0.47 2.85 -8.62
C ALA A 208 -1.08 2.97 -8.65
N GLN A 209 -1.78 1.97 -9.19
CA GLN A 209 -3.24 1.94 -9.27
C GLN A 209 -3.92 1.42 -7.98
N GLN A 210 -3.13 1.03 -6.97
CA GLN A 210 -3.67 0.63 -5.67
C GLN A 210 -4.30 1.85 -4.99
N GLN A 211 -5.62 1.84 -4.86
CA GLN A 211 -6.36 2.88 -4.14
C GLN A 211 -5.94 2.92 -2.68
N HIS A 212 -5.60 4.11 -2.21
CA HIS A 212 -5.20 4.32 -0.81
C HIS A 212 -5.51 5.74 -0.35
N SER A 213 -5.60 5.89 0.97
CA SER A 213 -5.76 7.16 1.65
C SER A 213 -4.95 7.18 2.94
N VAL A 214 -4.76 8.36 3.52
CA VAL A 214 -4.15 8.51 4.83
C VAL A 214 -5.08 9.27 5.73
N TYR A 215 -5.44 8.67 6.86
CA TYR A 215 -6.31 9.30 7.84
C TYR A 215 -5.62 10.49 8.52
N PRO A 216 -6.40 11.54 8.87
CA PRO A 216 -5.92 12.57 9.78
C PRO A 216 -5.67 11.95 11.16
N TYR A 217 -4.85 12.62 11.95
CA TYR A 217 -4.58 12.24 13.33
C TYR A 217 -4.67 13.42 14.28
N ARG A 218 -4.62 13.14 15.57
CA ARG A 218 -4.68 14.14 16.65
C ARG A 218 -3.54 13.89 17.62
N CYS A 219 -3.02 14.97 18.14
CA CYS A 219 -2.04 14.98 19.23
C CYS A 219 -2.65 15.57 20.51
N ALA A 220 -2.02 15.32 21.65
CA ALA A 220 -2.42 15.94 22.90
C ALA A 220 -2.16 17.44 22.84
N GLU A 221 -2.99 18.22 23.56
CA GLU A 221 -2.78 19.64 23.71
C GLU A 221 -1.42 19.94 24.34
N GLY A 222 -0.67 20.89 23.77
CA GLY A 222 0.67 21.24 24.25
C GLY A 222 1.79 20.26 23.87
N GLN A 223 1.50 19.21 23.11
CA GLN A 223 2.54 18.29 22.60
C GLN A 223 3.48 19.04 21.64
N LYS A 224 4.80 18.97 21.89
CA LYS A 224 5.80 19.72 21.09
C LYS A 224 6.07 19.06 19.74
N GLU A 225 6.14 17.72 19.72
CA GLU A 225 6.43 16.95 18.50
C GLU A 225 5.13 16.39 17.95
N THR A 226 4.63 17.04 16.93
CA THR A 226 3.34 16.69 16.29
C THR A 226 3.48 16.22 14.85
N GLU A 227 4.65 16.42 14.24
CA GLU A 227 4.90 16.08 12.84
C GLU A 227 4.89 14.56 12.61
N ARG A 228 4.10 14.10 11.63
CA ARG A 228 4.24 12.79 10.98
C ARG A 228 4.95 13.01 9.66
N ARG A 229 6.19 12.53 9.56
CA ARG A 229 6.97 12.66 8.34
C ARG A 229 7.05 11.36 7.59
N SER A 230 6.68 11.40 6.32
CA SER A 230 6.90 10.32 5.38
C SER A 230 7.57 10.84 4.11
N ILE A 231 8.19 9.92 3.37
CA ILE A 231 8.70 10.17 2.03
C ILE A 231 8.03 9.15 1.11
N SER A 232 7.61 9.62 -0.05
CA SER A 232 7.08 8.80 -1.12
C SER A 232 7.86 9.04 -2.40
N PHE A 233 7.92 8.02 -3.25
CA PHE A 233 8.41 8.19 -4.61
C PHE A 233 7.61 7.33 -5.59
N ASN A 234 7.56 7.79 -6.82
CA ASN A 234 6.99 7.09 -7.95
C ASN A 234 8.11 6.55 -8.85
N ALA A 235 7.87 5.36 -9.41
CA ALA A 235 8.81 4.73 -10.31
C ALA A 235 8.11 4.02 -11.47
N VAL A 236 8.87 3.77 -12.52
CA VAL A 236 8.53 2.87 -13.63
C VAL A 236 9.53 1.75 -13.69
N PHE A 237 9.13 0.64 -14.33
CA PHE A 237 10.03 -0.48 -14.58
C PHE A 237 9.79 -1.05 -15.98
N GLN A 238 10.78 -1.77 -16.49
CA GLN A 238 10.76 -2.40 -17.80
C GLN A 238 11.75 -3.57 -17.82
N SER A 239 11.46 -4.63 -18.57
CA SER A 239 12.51 -5.62 -18.85
C SER A 239 13.54 -5.02 -19.81
N LYS A 240 14.81 -5.43 -19.65
CA LYS A 240 15.86 -5.01 -20.56
C LYS A 240 15.57 -5.48 -22.00
N THR A 241 15.05 -6.67 -22.13
CA THR A 241 14.61 -7.22 -23.42
C THR A 241 13.60 -6.28 -24.13
N ASP A 242 12.60 -5.77 -23.42
CA ASP A 242 11.64 -4.83 -24.00
C ASP A 242 12.25 -3.45 -24.27
N HIS A 243 13.13 -2.99 -23.39
CA HIS A 243 13.88 -1.74 -23.57
C HIS A 243 14.73 -1.78 -24.84
N ASP A 244 15.52 -2.84 -25.02
CA ASP A 244 16.43 -3.01 -26.15
C ASP A 244 15.63 -3.20 -27.47
N ALA A 245 14.39 -3.70 -27.38
CA ALA A 245 13.44 -3.76 -28.48
C ALA A 245 12.74 -2.41 -28.79
N GLY A 246 13.09 -1.33 -28.08
CA GLY A 246 12.52 0.01 -28.27
C GLY A 246 11.08 0.17 -27.78
N LYS A 247 10.57 -0.76 -26.96
CA LYS A 247 9.25 -0.63 -26.34
C LYS A 247 9.31 0.41 -25.21
N LYS A 248 8.23 1.17 -25.06
CA LYS A 248 8.10 2.10 -23.92
C LYS A 248 7.83 1.34 -22.64
N ALA A 249 8.33 1.85 -21.49
CA ALA A 249 7.96 1.35 -20.20
C ALA A 249 6.43 1.33 -20.04
N ASN A 250 5.90 0.30 -19.36
CA ASN A 250 4.46 0.17 -19.11
C ASN A 250 3.99 1.28 -18.16
N VAL A 251 3.69 2.44 -18.70
CA VAL A 251 3.03 3.52 -17.98
C VAL A 251 1.55 3.43 -18.33
N PRO A 252 0.62 3.34 -17.37
CA PRO A 252 -0.79 3.47 -17.65
C PRO A 252 -1.03 4.77 -18.40
N GLN A 253 -1.49 4.69 -19.64
CA GLN A 253 -1.79 5.86 -20.45
C GLN A 253 -3.12 6.44 -19.95
N GLY A 254 -3.03 7.34 -18.98
CA GLY A 254 -4.08 8.31 -18.73
C GLY A 254 -3.60 9.61 -19.37
N GLU A 255 -4.20 10.03 -20.46
CA GLU A 255 -4.06 11.40 -20.93
C GLU A 255 -4.69 12.33 -19.88
N VAL A 256 -3.92 12.77 -18.90
CA VAL A 256 -4.27 13.96 -18.15
C VAL A 256 -3.64 15.13 -18.90
N LYS A 257 -4.46 15.83 -19.68
CA LYS A 257 -4.06 17.11 -20.26
C LYS A 257 -3.75 18.07 -19.11
N PRO A 258 -2.69 18.90 -19.21
CA PRO A 258 -2.46 19.96 -18.25
C PRO A 258 -3.69 20.87 -18.21
N GLY A 259 -4.42 20.87 -17.10
CA GLY A 259 -5.63 21.68 -16.90
C GLY A 259 -6.89 20.93 -16.48
N ASP A 260 -6.93 19.61 -16.54
CA ASP A 260 -8.05 18.82 -16.02
C ASP A 260 -7.89 18.59 -14.50
N SER A 261 -8.20 19.63 -13.74
CA SER A 261 -8.57 19.46 -12.32
C SER A 261 -9.86 18.66 -12.31
N GLN A 262 -9.81 17.44 -11.79
CA GLN A 262 -11.02 16.64 -11.56
C GLN A 262 -11.96 17.41 -10.61
N PRO A 263 -13.23 17.56 -10.96
CA PRO A 263 -14.20 18.13 -10.03
C PRO A 263 -14.45 17.17 -8.88
N THR A 264 -14.60 17.75 -7.73
CA THR A 264 -14.92 17.21 -6.40
C THR A 264 -15.90 16.06 -6.36
#